data_4098f6c38211bf03430e9cf5981dd4a2
#
_entry.id   4098f6c38211bf03430e9cf5981dd4a2
#
_cell.length_a   1.000
_cell.length_b   1.000
_cell.length_c   1.000
_cell.angle_alpha   90.00
_cell.angle_beta   90.00
_cell.angle_gamma   90.00
#
_symmetry.space_group_name_H-M   'P 1'
#
loop_
_entity.id
_entity.type
_entity.pdbx_description
1 polymer ?
#
loop_
_entity_poly.entity_id
_entity_poly.type
_entity_poly.pdbx_seq_one_letter_code
_entity_poly.pdbx_strand_id
1 'polypeptide(L)'
;MTKQKFGLTGTALKTIALVLMVMDHIHYFFEFTGVVPEWFSMLARLSAPLFLFCTVEGFAHTHDRRRYFLRIWAIGTAMGTVEFFMIYAGAFRRGDGFYPLNAIFQDLMLLCIVWQGIDWLRQRRFVRGALAAAMPILWPFCIAALLMLFPKIQDAPIGSSVLAWLITAPFPMWSGITDGGWHYFFGGIVLYLSLIHISEPTRRRGI
;
A
#
# COMPACT_ATOMS: atom_id res chain seq x y z
N MET A 1 -0.07 -37.28 -23.18
CA MET A 1 -0.54 -37.00 -21.79
C MET A 1 -0.17 -35.58 -21.44
N THR A 2 -1.10 -34.64 -21.57
CA THR A 2 -0.92 -33.23 -21.19
C THR A 2 -0.90 -33.17 -19.66
N LYS A 3 0.26 -32.87 -19.08
CA LYS A 3 0.39 -32.56 -17.65
C LYS A 3 -0.52 -31.35 -17.37
N GLN A 4 -1.66 -31.59 -16.74
CA GLN A 4 -2.46 -30.53 -16.14
C GLN A 4 -1.56 -29.77 -15.17
N LYS A 5 -1.20 -28.53 -15.50
CA LYS A 5 -0.50 -27.64 -14.58
C LYS A 5 -1.50 -27.27 -13.48
N PHE A 6 -1.40 -27.95 -12.35
CA PHE A 6 -2.05 -27.53 -11.11
C PHE A 6 -1.45 -26.19 -10.72
N GLY A 7 -2.12 -25.10 -11.00
CA GLY A 7 -1.69 -23.76 -10.60
C GLY A 7 -2.91 -22.84 -10.58
N LEU A 8 -3.01 -22.05 -9.52
CA LEU A 8 -4.03 -21.00 -9.44
C LEU A 8 -3.70 -19.90 -10.44
N THR A 9 -4.71 -19.45 -11.17
CA THR A 9 -4.55 -18.29 -12.07
C THR A 9 -4.38 -17.01 -11.23
N GLY A 10 -3.71 -16.01 -11.78
CA GLY A 10 -3.58 -14.72 -11.09
C GLY A 10 -4.94 -14.08 -10.74
N THR A 11 -5.97 -14.32 -11.54
CA THR A 11 -7.35 -13.88 -11.25
C THR A 11 -7.91 -14.64 -10.05
N ALA A 12 -7.73 -15.96 -9.99
CA ALA A 12 -8.19 -16.76 -8.85
C ALA A 12 -7.53 -16.32 -7.54
N LEU A 13 -6.21 -16.06 -7.55
CA LEU A 13 -5.49 -15.54 -6.38
C LEU A 13 -6.05 -14.20 -5.91
N LYS A 14 -6.31 -13.27 -6.83
CA LYS A 14 -6.90 -11.97 -6.50
C LYS A 14 -8.30 -12.11 -5.93
N THR A 15 -9.11 -13.02 -6.46
CA THR A 15 -10.46 -13.28 -5.95
C THR A 15 -10.40 -13.88 -4.54
N ILE A 16 -9.50 -14.83 -4.28
CA ILE A 16 -9.30 -15.39 -2.94
C ILE A 16 -8.87 -14.29 -1.97
N ALA A 17 -7.87 -13.46 -2.35
CA ALA A 17 -7.41 -12.36 -1.53
C ALA A 17 -8.55 -11.36 -1.20
N LEU A 18 -9.42 -11.06 -2.20
CA LEU A 18 -10.57 -10.19 -2.01
C LEU A 18 -11.58 -10.78 -1.04
N VAL A 19 -11.92 -12.07 -1.16
CA VAL A 19 -12.85 -12.75 -0.24
C VAL A 19 -12.30 -12.73 1.19
N LEU A 20 -11.03 -13.05 1.36
CA LEU A 20 -10.36 -13.01 2.67
C LEU A 20 -10.36 -11.59 3.24
N MET A 21 -10.12 -10.57 2.42
CA MET A 21 -10.17 -9.17 2.85
C MET A 21 -11.58 -8.77 3.31
N VAL A 22 -12.62 -9.21 2.60
CA VAL A 22 -14.01 -8.96 3.03
C VAL A 22 -14.29 -9.63 4.37
N MET A 23 -13.83 -10.86 4.59
CA MET A 23 -13.95 -11.55 5.87
C MET A 23 -13.24 -10.80 7.00
N ASP A 24 -12.04 -10.28 6.73
CA ASP A 24 -11.29 -9.43 7.67
C ASP A 24 -12.10 -8.20 8.09
N HIS A 25 -12.64 -7.49 7.10
CA HIS A 25 -13.43 -6.28 7.37
C HIS A 25 -14.74 -6.59 8.12
N ILE A 26 -15.39 -7.72 7.83
CA ILE A 26 -16.57 -8.14 8.60
C ILE A 26 -16.18 -8.35 10.06
N HIS A 27 -15.08 -9.04 10.34
CA HIS A 27 -14.59 -9.22 11.70
C HIS A 27 -14.22 -7.88 12.33
N TYR A 28 -13.39 -7.09 11.67
CA TYR A 28 -12.89 -5.80 12.14
C TYR A 28 -14.01 -4.81 12.52
N PHE A 29 -15.07 -4.73 11.70
CA PHE A 29 -16.19 -3.82 11.96
C PHE A 29 -17.20 -4.34 12.99
N PHE A 30 -17.38 -5.66 13.10
CA PHE A 30 -18.47 -6.26 13.85
C PHE A 30 -18.01 -7.17 15.01
N GLU A 31 -16.71 -7.26 15.30
CA GLU A 31 -16.17 -8.03 16.43
C GLU A 31 -16.84 -7.67 17.76
N PHE A 32 -17.13 -6.38 17.98
CA PHE A 32 -17.76 -5.88 19.20
C PHE A 32 -19.15 -6.48 19.47
N THR A 33 -19.80 -7.06 18.46
CA THR A 33 -21.11 -7.71 18.61
C THR A 33 -21.01 -9.09 19.24
N GLY A 34 -19.83 -9.70 19.27
CA GLY A 34 -19.60 -11.07 19.71
C GLY A 34 -20.19 -12.14 18.78
N VAL A 35 -20.78 -11.75 17.64
CA VAL A 35 -21.44 -12.67 16.69
C VAL A 35 -20.46 -13.21 15.64
N VAL A 36 -19.44 -12.42 15.30
CA VAL A 36 -18.47 -12.79 14.25
C VAL A 36 -17.39 -13.72 14.81
N PRO A 37 -17.22 -14.93 14.26
CA PRO A 37 -16.23 -15.88 14.75
C PRO A 37 -14.79 -15.40 14.58
N GLU A 38 -13.90 -15.65 15.54
CA GLU A 38 -12.48 -15.28 15.49
C GLU A 38 -11.72 -15.88 14.30
N TRP A 39 -12.15 -17.05 13.80
CA TRP A 39 -11.50 -17.68 12.65
C TRP A 39 -11.60 -16.83 11.36
N PHE A 40 -12.54 -15.88 11.26
CA PHE A 40 -12.59 -14.91 10.18
C PHE A 40 -11.30 -14.10 10.13
N SER A 41 -10.86 -13.54 11.26
CA SER A 41 -9.61 -12.79 11.36
C SER A 41 -8.39 -13.68 11.12
N MET A 42 -8.40 -14.92 11.62
CA MET A 42 -7.28 -15.84 11.44
C MET A 42 -7.02 -16.17 9.97
N LEU A 43 -8.07 -16.48 9.20
CA LEU A 43 -7.95 -16.74 7.75
C LEU A 43 -7.67 -15.45 6.96
N ALA A 44 -8.25 -14.35 7.37
CA ALA A 44 -8.15 -13.08 6.72
C ALA A 44 -6.72 -12.51 6.73
N ARG A 45 -5.88 -12.90 7.70
CA ARG A 45 -4.44 -12.53 7.72
C ARG A 45 -3.67 -12.97 6.47
N LEU A 46 -4.18 -13.92 5.71
CA LEU A 46 -3.60 -14.33 4.44
C LEU A 46 -3.89 -13.34 3.31
N SER A 47 -4.87 -12.44 3.46
CA SER A 47 -5.25 -11.50 2.40
C SER A 47 -4.12 -10.53 2.07
N ALA A 48 -3.48 -9.93 3.07
CA ALA A 48 -2.43 -8.95 2.91
C ALA A 48 -1.20 -9.50 2.14
N PRO A 49 -0.59 -10.64 2.51
CA PRO A 49 0.50 -11.22 1.71
C PRO A 49 0.07 -11.66 0.31
N LEU A 50 -1.17 -12.10 0.10
CA LEU A 50 -1.68 -12.40 -1.24
C LEU A 50 -1.83 -11.14 -2.10
N PHE A 51 -2.35 -10.05 -1.55
CA PHE A 51 -2.40 -8.77 -2.26
C PHE A 51 -0.99 -8.27 -2.58
N LEU A 52 -0.07 -8.36 -1.65
CA LEU A 52 1.32 -7.99 -1.86
C LEU A 52 1.94 -8.77 -3.00
N PHE A 53 1.80 -10.10 -2.99
CA PHE A 53 2.28 -10.96 -4.07
C PHE A 53 1.67 -10.59 -5.41
N CYS A 54 0.34 -10.45 -5.49
CA CYS A 54 -0.35 -10.06 -6.72
C CYS A 54 0.08 -8.68 -7.23
N THR A 55 0.43 -7.76 -6.32
CA THR A 55 0.87 -6.41 -6.69
C THR A 55 2.30 -6.42 -7.19
N VAL A 56 3.20 -7.17 -6.55
CA VAL A 56 4.59 -7.36 -7.01
C VAL A 56 4.62 -7.98 -8.39
N GLU A 57 3.89 -9.07 -8.58
CA GLU A 57 3.75 -9.74 -9.89
C GLU A 57 3.17 -8.80 -10.94
N GLY A 58 2.10 -8.10 -10.61
CA GLY A 58 1.48 -7.13 -11.50
C GLY A 58 2.42 -6.00 -11.89
N PHE A 59 3.18 -5.44 -10.93
CA PHE A 59 4.15 -4.38 -11.17
C PHE A 59 5.33 -4.86 -12.03
N ALA A 60 5.84 -6.04 -11.75
CA ALA A 60 6.99 -6.60 -12.48
C ALA A 60 6.66 -6.91 -13.95
N HIS A 61 5.44 -7.40 -14.23
CA HIS A 61 5.04 -7.87 -15.55
C HIS A 61 4.18 -6.86 -16.33
N THR A 62 3.84 -5.70 -15.75
CA THR A 62 3.05 -4.69 -16.47
C THR A 62 3.84 -4.03 -17.58
N HIS A 63 3.21 -3.82 -18.73
CA HIS A 63 3.80 -3.07 -19.84
C HIS A 63 3.85 -1.57 -19.54
N ASP A 64 2.83 -1.03 -18.87
CA ASP A 64 2.74 0.40 -18.53
C ASP A 64 2.70 0.58 -17.00
N ARG A 65 3.89 0.77 -16.41
CA ARG A 65 4.07 0.98 -14.97
C ARG A 65 3.41 2.26 -14.46
N ARG A 66 3.36 3.30 -15.31
CA ARG A 66 2.73 4.56 -14.94
C ARG A 66 1.23 4.37 -14.73
N ARG A 67 0.55 3.71 -15.67
CA ARG A 67 -0.89 3.41 -15.53
C ARG A 67 -1.15 2.47 -14.35
N TYR A 68 -0.27 1.49 -14.14
CA TYR A 68 -0.37 0.59 -13.00
C TYR A 68 -0.30 1.36 -11.67
N PHE A 69 0.73 2.18 -11.51
CA PHE A 69 0.90 3.05 -10.35
C PHE A 69 -0.29 3.98 -10.14
N LEU A 70 -0.75 4.67 -11.19
CA LEU A 70 -1.86 5.61 -11.09
C LEU A 70 -3.17 4.94 -10.63
N ARG A 71 -3.41 3.68 -11.00
CA ARG A 71 -4.58 2.93 -10.50
C ARG A 71 -4.48 2.67 -9.00
N ILE A 72 -3.33 2.19 -8.54
CA ILE A 72 -3.11 1.96 -7.10
C ILE A 72 -3.19 3.28 -6.33
N TRP A 73 -2.55 4.32 -6.85
CA TRP A 73 -2.58 5.66 -6.27
C TRP A 73 -4.01 6.22 -6.18
N ALA A 74 -4.82 6.07 -7.23
CA ALA A 74 -6.20 6.56 -7.23
C ALA A 74 -7.06 5.82 -6.18
N ILE A 75 -6.89 4.49 -6.06
CA ILE A 75 -7.60 3.71 -5.04
C ILE A 75 -7.12 4.12 -3.64
N GLY A 76 -5.80 4.20 -3.41
CA GLY A 76 -5.23 4.62 -2.13
C GLY A 76 -5.66 6.04 -1.74
N THR A 77 -5.68 6.98 -2.69
CA THR A 77 -6.16 8.35 -2.47
C THR A 77 -7.64 8.38 -2.13
N ALA A 78 -8.47 7.60 -2.83
CA ALA A 78 -9.90 7.52 -2.53
C ALA A 78 -10.14 6.97 -1.12
N MET A 79 -9.45 5.89 -0.74
CA MET A 79 -9.56 5.30 0.60
C MET A 79 -9.05 6.26 1.68
N GLY A 80 -7.88 6.88 1.50
CA GLY A 80 -7.35 7.86 2.44
C GLY A 80 -8.24 9.12 2.54
N THR A 81 -8.95 9.49 1.48
CA THR A 81 -9.93 10.58 1.53
C THR A 81 -11.14 10.19 2.39
N VAL A 82 -11.65 8.97 2.24
CA VAL A 82 -12.73 8.46 3.10
C VAL A 82 -12.26 8.42 4.56
N GLU A 83 -11.07 7.91 4.83
CA GLU A 83 -10.45 7.88 6.16
C GLU A 83 -10.30 9.28 6.76
N PHE A 84 -9.81 10.24 5.96
CA PHE A 84 -9.72 11.64 6.37
C PHE A 84 -11.07 12.18 6.84
N PHE A 85 -12.13 11.97 6.06
CA PHE A 85 -13.46 12.42 6.44
C PHE A 85 -14.01 11.68 7.68
N MET A 86 -13.73 10.40 7.83
CA MET A 86 -14.11 9.63 9.01
C MET A 86 -13.44 10.17 10.28
N ILE A 87 -12.14 10.47 10.22
CA ILE A 87 -11.36 10.95 11.37
C ILE A 87 -11.73 12.41 11.70
N TYR A 88 -11.68 13.30 10.71
CA TYR A 88 -11.84 14.74 10.93
C TYR A 88 -13.28 15.17 11.10
N ALA A 89 -14.22 14.57 10.38
CA ALA A 89 -15.65 14.84 10.58
C ALA A 89 -16.24 14.09 11.77
N GLY A 90 -15.52 13.14 12.36
CA GLY A 90 -16.01 12.32 13.48
C GLY A 90 -17.20 11.43 13.10
N ALA A 91 -17.41 11.20 11.79
CA ALA A 91 -18.65 10.64 11.25
C ALA A 91 -18.91 9.18 11.67
N PHE A 92 -17.89 8.45 12.12
CA PHE A 92 -18.00 7.02 12.45
C PHE A 92 -17.28 6.64 13.76
N ARG A 93 -17.15 7.60 14.69
CA ARG A 93 -16.66 7.29 16.03
C ARG A 93 -17.70 6.48 16.79
N ARG A 94 -17.36 5.24 17.13
CA ARG A 94 -18.15 4.46 18.08
C ARG A 94 -17.88 4.94 19.50
N GLY A 95 -18.79 4.64 20.42
CA GLY A 95 -18.67 5.01 21.83
C GLY A 95 -17.47 4.35 22.55
N ASP A 96 -16.89 3.30 21.98
CA ASP A 96 -15.65 2.62 22.42
C ASP A 96 -14.36 3.27 21.89
N GLY A 97 -14.47 4.39 21.14
CA GLY A 97 -13.33 5.09 20.54
C GLY A 97 -12.80 4.45 19.26
N PHE A 98 -13.42 3.39 18.76
CA PHE A 98 -13.04 2.74 17.51
C PHE A 98 -13.32 3.65 16.32
N TYR A 99 -12.37 3.72 15.40
CA TYR A 99 -12.53 4.28 14.06
C TYR A 99 -11.77 3.38 13.05
N PRO A 100 -12.33 3.16 11.86
CA PRO A 100 -11.71 2.27 10.88
C PRO A 100 -10.46 2.92 10.27
N LEU A 101 -9.34 2.17 10.31
CA LEU A 101 -8.11 2.48 9.61
C LEU A 101 -7.91 1.40 8.54
N ASN A 102 -7.63 1.79 7.31
CA ASN A 102 -7.28 0.86 6.24
C ASN A 102 -6.35 1.52 5.23
N ALA A 103 -5.06 1.36 5.45
CA ALA A 103 -4.01 2.02 4.70
C ALA A 103 -3.25 1.10 3.73
N ILE A 104 -3.67 -0.16 3.53
CA ILE A 104 -2.94 -1.17 2.75
C ILE A 104 -2.63 -0.71 1.31
N PHE A 105 -3.55 0.00 0.64
CA PHE A 105 -3.31 0.50 -0.71
C PHE A 105 -2.30 1.64 -0.75
N GLN A 106 -2.16 2.37 0.34
CA GLN A 106 -1.15 3.41 0.50
C GLN A 106 0.23 2.78 0.66
N ASP A 107 0.35 1.70 1.44
CA ASP A 107 1.58 0.91 1.53
C ASP A 107 2.00 0.35 0.16
N LEU A 108 1.05 -0.21 -0.60
CA LEU A 108 1.30 -0.72 -1.94
C LEU A 108 1.73 0.39 -2.92
N MET A 109 1.18 1.59 -2.78
CA MET A 109 1.58 2.75 -3.57
C MET A 109 3.02 3.16 -3.28
N LEU A 110 3.40 3.26 -2.00
CA LEU A 110 4.77 3.57 -1.59
C LEU A 110 5.75 2.49 -2.06
N LEU A 111 5.37 1.22 -1.98
CA LEU A 111 6.16 0.11 -2.50
C LEU A 111 6.39 0.22 -4.01
N CYS A 112 5.39 0.60 -4.79
CA CYS A 112 5.56 0.83 -6.23
C CYS A 112 6.61 1.90 -6.53
N ILE A 113 6.69 2.97 -5.72
CA ILE A 113 7.69 4.02 -5.86
C ILE A 113 9.08 3.46 -5.55
N VAL A 114 9.22 2.70 -4.46
CA VAL A 114 10.49 2.06 -4.07
C VAL A 114 10.95 1.06 -5.12
N TRP A 115 10.06 0.20 -5.62
CA TRP A 115 10.38 -0.78 -6.68
C TRP A 115 10.85 -0.09 -7.96
N GLN A 116 10.19 1.00 -8.34
CA GLN A 116 10.65 1.81 -9.48
C GLN A 116 12.01 2.45 -9.22
N GLY A 117 12.27 2.88 -7.99
CA GLY A 117 13.57 3.39 -7.54
C GLY A 117 14.66 2.32 -7.66
N ILE A 118 14.40 1.11 -7.20
CA ILE A 118 15.31 -0.05 -7.33
C ILE A 118 15.66 -0.31 -8.80
N ASP A 119 14.67 -0.29 -9.69
CA ASP A 119 14.90 -0.51 -11.11
C ASP A 119 15.74 0.60 -11.75
N TRP A 120 15.54 1.85 -11.35
CA TRP A 120 16.38 2.95 -11.83
C TRP A 120 17.82 2.84 -11.31
N LEU A 121 18.04 2.40 -10.07
CA LEU A 121 19.39 2.11 -9.54
C LEU A 121 20.07 1.01 -10.38
N ARG A 122 19.36 -0.05 -10.72
CA ARG A 122 19.87 -1.13 -11.56
C ARG A 122 20.20 -0.67 -13.00
N GLN A 123 19.44 0.31 -13.51
CA GLN A 123 19.70 0.97 -14.81
C GLN A 123 20.82 2.03 -14.73
N ARG A 124 21.55 2.12 -13.61
CA ARG A 124 22.59 3.12 -13.33
C ARG A 124 22.08 4.57 -13.31
N ARG A 125 20.78 4.78 -13.13
CA ARG A 125 20.18 6.11 -12.95
C ARG A 125 20.17 6.45 -11.45
N PHE A 126 21.37 6.57 -10.86
CA PHE A 126 21.57 6.59 -9.41
C PHE A 126 20.78 7.70 -8.70
N VAL A 127 20.81 8.93 -9.19
CA VAL A 127 20.12 10.06 -8.55
C VAL A 127 18.60 9.84 -8.50
N ARG A 128 17.99 9.49 -9.63
CA ARG A 128 16.54 9.24 -9.70
C ARG A 128 16.13 8.02 -8.87
N GLY A 129 16.93 6.98 -8.92
CA GLY A 129 16.67 5.76 -8.16
C GLY A 129 16.78 5.98 -6.66
N ALA A 130 17.83 6.67 -6.20
CA ALA A 130 18.01 6.99 -4.80
C ALA A 130 16.89 7.91 -4.26
N LEU A 131 16.52 8.94 -5.01
CA LEU A 131 15.41 9.83 -4.64
C LEU A 131 14.08 9.09 -4.53
N ALA A 132 13.76 8.23 -5.50
CA ALA A 132 12.52 7.46 -5.45
C ALA A 132 12.51 6.44 -4.29
N ALA A 133 13.62 5.75 -4.05
CA ALA A 133 13.71 4.80 -2.95
C ALA A 133 13.67 5.49 -1.57
N ALA A 134 14.25 6.68 -1.45
CA ALA A 134 14.27 7.45 -0.21
C ALA A 134 13.01 8.31 0.00
N MET A 135 12.21 8.55 -1.04
CA MET A 135 11.05 9.45 -1.00
C MET A 135 10.08 9.12 0.14
N PRO A 136 9.67 7.87 0.38
CA PRO A 136 8.76 7.56 1.49
C PRO A 136 9.30 7.98 2.86
N ILE A 137 10.63 7.95 3.04
CA ILE A 137 11.29 8.33 4.28
C ILE A 137 11.49 9.84 4.35
N LEU A 138 11.88 10.47 3.24
CA LEU A 138 12.20 11.90 3.19
C LEU A 138 10.96 12.80 3.22
N TRP A 139 9.83 12.32 2.70
CA TRP A 139 8.61 13.09 2.58
C TRP A 139 8.09 13.69 3.90
N PRO A 140 8.05 12.95 5.04
CA PRO A 140 7.68 13.52 6.33
C PRO A 140 8.55 14.68 6.77
N PHE A 141 9.86 14.60 6.50
CA PHE A 141 10.79 15.69 6.81
C PHE A 141 10.57 16.91 5.93
N CYS A 142 10.22 16.71 4.65
CA CYS A 142 9.85 17.80 3.75
C CYS A 142 8.59 18.53 4.26
N ILE A 143 7.58 17.80 4.72
CA ILE A 143 6.39 18.39 5.33
C ILE A 143 6.73 19.13 6.62
N ALA A 144 7.53 18.56 7.50
CA ALA A 144 7.96 19.21 8.73
C ALA A 144 8.73 20.51 8.44
N ALA A 145 9.63 20.50 7.45
CA ALA A 145 10.35 21.70 7.03
C ALA A 145 9.40 22.76 6.44
N LEU A 146 8.41 22.35 5.63
CA LEU A 146 7.38 23.25 5.09
C LEU A 146 6.60 23.94 6.22
N LEU A 147 6.21 23.19 7.25
CA LEU A 147 5.48 23.73 8.39
C LEU A 147 6.32 24.68 9.25
N MET A 148 7.62 24.41 9.37
CA MET A 148 8.55 25.32 10.06
C MET A 148 8.76 26.64 9.29
N LEU A 149 8.82 26.57 7.96
CA LEU A 149 9.00 27.75 7.13
C LEU A 149 7.71 28.59 7.00
N PHE A 150 6.56 27.96 7.09
CA PHE A 150 5.24 28.59 6.91
C PHE A 150 4.29 28.27 8.06
N PRO A 151 4.56 28.72 9.30
CA PRO A 151 3.74 28.37 10.47
C PRO A 151 2.28 28.82 10.35
N LYS A 152 2.01 29.90 9.63
CA LYS A 152 0.65 30.38 9.36
C LYS A 152 -0.27 29.37 8.67
N ILE A 153 0.29 28.35 8.04
CA ILE A 153 -0.50 27.26 7.41
C ILE A 153 -1.21 26.44 8.50
N GLN A 154 -0.56 26.26 9.65
CA GLN A 154 -1.12 25.50 10.78
C GLN A 154 -2.25 26.29 11.48
N ASP A 155 -2.13 27.61 11.52
CA ASP A 155 -3.09 28.48 12.20
C ASP A 155 -4.34 28.71 11.35
N ALA A 156 -4.27 28.48 10.05
CA ALA A 156 -5.41 28.62 9.15
C ALA A 156 -6.26 27.33 9.12
N PRO A 157 -7.55 27.36 9.50
CA PRO A 157 -8.41 26.17 9.57
C PRO A 157 -8.45 25.39 8.23
N ILE A 158 -8.55 26.11 7.12
CA ILE A 158 -8.57 25.52 5.77
C ILE A 158 -7.20 24.97 5.42
N GLY A 159 -6.12 25.72 5.73
CA GLY A 159 -4.74 25.31 5.43
C GLY A 159 -4.35 24.02 6.14
N SER A 160 -4.64 23.92 7.43
CA SER A 160 -4.38 22.72 8.24
C SER A 160 -5.21 21.52 7.77
N SER A 161 -6.49 21.71 7.41
CA SER A 161 -7.34 20.63 6.89
C SER A 161 -6.88 20.12 5.52
N VAL A 162 -6.50 21.03 4.61
CA VAL A 162 -5.95 20.66 3.29
C VAL A 162 -4.63 19.91 3.44
N LEU A 163 -3.75 20.38 4.32
CA LEU A 163 -2.48 19.71 4.58
C LEU A 163 -2.70 18.31 5.18
N ALA A 164 -3.58 18.19 6.17
CA ALA A 164 -3.94 16.92 6.76
C ALA A 164 -4.48 15.95 5.72
N TRP A 165 -5.37 16.40 4.82
CA TRP A 165 -5.86 15.59 3.71
C TRP A 165 -4.73 15.18 2.75
N LEU A 166 -3.82 16.10 2.39
CA LEU A 166 -2.70 15.80 1.50
C LEU A 166 -1.79 14.70 2.03
N ILE A 167 -1.49 14.70 3.34
CA ILE A 167 -0.61 13.72 3.96
C ILE A 167 -1.33 12.42 4.36
N THR A 168 -2.65 12.40 4.35
CA THR A 168 -3.44 11.20 4.66
C THR A 168 -3.85 10.47 3.39
N ALA A 169 -4.17 11.20 2.31
CA ALA A 169 -4.75 10.62 1.10
C ALA A 169 -3.77 10.51 -0.07
N PRO A 170 -3.45 11.60 -0.84
CA PRO A 170 -2.66 11.46 -2.06
C PRO A 170 -1.16 11.27 -1.83
N PHE A 171 -0.62 11.74 -0.71
CA PHE A 171 0.80 11.67 -0.37
C PHE A 171 1.00 11.17 1.05
N PRO A 172 0.62 9.93 1.32
CA PRO A 172 0.67 9.40 2.67
C PRO A 172 2.08 9.40 3.24
N MET A 173 2.17 9.71 4.53
CA MET A 173 3.42 9.63 5.26
C MET A 173 3.62 8.22 5.77
N TRP A 174 4.76 7.64 5.46
CA TRP A 174 5.12 6.29 5.85
C TRP A 174 5.00 6.02 7.38
N SER A 175 5.29 6.98 8.23
CA SER A 175 5.19 6.83 9.68
C SER A 175 3.75 6.73 10.23
N GLY A 176 2.75 7.03 9.40
CA GLY A 176 1.34 6.99 9.78
C GLY A 176 0.51 5.91 9.08
N ILE A 177 1.13 5.15 8.14
CA ILE A 177 0.37 4.41 7.15
C ILE A 177 0.57 2.91 7.26
N THR A 178 1.55 2.43 7.97
CA THR A 178 1.87 1.01 7.97
C THR A 178 0.79 0.18 8.67
N ASP A 179 -0.30 -0.04 7.98
CA ASP A 179 -1.35 -0.97 8.39
C ASP A 179 -0.78 -2.40 8.52
N GLY A 180 0.09 -2.78 7.60
CA GLY A 180 0.86 -4.03 7.66
C GLY A 180 2.14 -3.97 8.49
N GLY A 181 2.53 -2.79 9.00
CA GLY A 181 3.78 -2.56 9.72
C GLY A 181 5.03 -2.67 8.84
N TRP A 182 6.18 -2.48 9.48
CA TRP A 182 7.50 -2.58 8.85
C TRP A 182 7.74 -3.90 8.12
N HIS A 183 7.24 -4.99 8.68
CA HIS A 183 7.39 -6.32 8.12
C HIS A 183 6.74 -6.45 6.73
N TYR A 184 5.57 -5.85 6.56
CA TYR A 184 4.86 -5.85 5.29
C TYR A 184 5.63 -5.05 4.22
N PHE A 185 6.11 -3.87 4.58
CA PHE A 185 6.84 -2.99 3.69
C PHE A 185 8.20 -3.61 3.27
N PHE A 186 9.00 -4.06 4.23
CA PHE A 186 10.26 -4.75 3.92
C PHE A 186 10.04 -6.07 3.20
N GLY A 187 9.02 -6.83 3.59
CA GLY A 187 8.61 -8.04 2.88
C GLY A 187 8.32 -7.78 1.41
N GLY A 188 7.65 -6.67 1.09
CA GLY A 188 7.40 -6.24 -0.28
C GLY A 188 8.67 -5.90 -1.07
N ILE A 189 9.66 -5.29 -0.43
CA ILE A 189 10.96 -5.00 -1.06
C ILE A 189 11.70 -6.30 -1.34
N VAL A 190 11.79 -7.19 -0.34
CA VAL A 190 12.48 -8.49 -0.47
C VAL A 190 11.83 -9.35 -1.54
N LEU A 191 10.49 -9.41 -1.55
CA LEU A 191 9.74 -10.19 -2.55
C LEU A 191 9.99 -9.68 -3.97
N TYR A 192 10.03 -8.36 -4.16
CA TYR A 192 10.35 -7.76 -5.45
C TYR A 192 11.79 -8.07 -5.91
N LEU A 193 12.76 -7.92 -5.01
CA LEU A 193 14.15 -8.25 -5.31
C LEU A 193 14.33 -9.74 -5.65
N SER A 194 13.65 -10.63 -4.92
CA SER A 194 13.65 -12.06 -5.17
C SER A 194 13.06 -12.38 -6.55
N LEU A 195 11.93 -11.77 -6.90
CA LEU A 195 11.29 -11.98 -8.20
C LEU A 195 12.20 -11.54 -9.35
N ILE A 196 12.85 -10.39 -9.23
CA ILE A 196 13.79 -9.92 -10.24
C ILE A 196 14.96 -10.90 -10.39
N HIS A 197 15.49 -11.38 -9.26
CA HIS A 197 16.63 -12.28 -9.28
C HIS A 197 16.31 -13.64 -9.95
N ILE A 198 15.11 -14.15 -9.72
CA ILE A 198 14.61 -15.39 -10.35
C ILE A 198 14.35 -15.19 -11.84
N SER A 199 13.86 -14.03 -12.27
CA SER A 199 13.52 -13.77 -13.67
C SER A 199 14.72 -13.45 -14.59
N GLU A 200 15.84 -12.99 -14.03
CA GLU A 200 17.05 -12.65 -14.82
C GLU A 200 17.71 -13.84 -15.55
N PRO A 201 17.91 -15.01 -14.95
CA PRO A 201 18.56 -16.12 -15.65
C PRO A 201 17.72 -16.67 -16.81
N THR A 202 16.41 -16.57 -16.73
CA THR A 202 15.50 -17.00 -17.80
C THR A 202 15.59 -16.09 -19.02
N ARG A 203 15.81 -14.80 -18.83
CA ARG A 203 15.98 -13.81 -19.89
C ARG A 203 17.34 -13.91 -20.61
N ARG A 204 18.39 -14.36 -19.90
CA ARG A 204 19.73 -14.60 -20.50
C ARG A 204 19.84 -15.91 -21.24
N ARG A 205 18.95 -16.89 -20.99
CA ARG A 205 18.91 -18.20 -21.67
C ARG A 205 17.94 -18.27 -22.84
N GLY A 206 17.19 -17.21 -23.08
CA GLY A 206 16.21 -17.10 -24.17
C GLY A 206 16.82 -16.48 -25.44
N ILE A 207 18.01 -16.93 -25.84
CA ILE A 207 18.58 -16.71 -27.17
C ILE A 207 18.48 -18.03 -27.93
#